data_7d5b1452264d5528ede30db0ea8ec503
#
_entry.id   7d5b1452264d5528ede30db0ea8ec503
#
_cell.length_a   1.000
_cell.length_b   1.000
_cell.length_c   1.000
_cell.angle_alpha   90.00
_cell.angle_beta   90.00
_cell.angle_gamma   90.00
#
_symmetry.space_group_name_H-M   'P 1'
#
loop_
_entity.id
_entity.type
_entity.pdbx_description
1 polymer ?
#
loop_
_entity_poly.entity_id
_entity_poly.type
_entity_poly.pdbx_seq_one_letter_code
_entity_poly.pdbx_strand_id
1 'polypeptide(L)'
;EKNYKVIKSFSDQDFLDLQVLFNLSWVSEISLREDEELRRLKDKGEKFTEKEKMILLKKQESLMEESIPMFKELYRNGKVEISTSPYSHPIMPLIINTDIAKRCQNTPLLSPPLSRPEDLNLQLREGKELIERTFEAKVSGLWPPEGAVSEEILPFITKEGFKWFATDEIILYKSKKITKRRDLYKPY
;
A
#
# COMPACT_ATOMS: atom_id res chain seq x y z
N GLU A 1 19.95 -4.92 25.20
CA GLU A 1 21.39 -5.20 25.45
C GLU A 1 21.92 -6.44 24.69
N LYS A 2 21.18 -7.56 24.62
CA LYS A 2 21.62 -8.77 23.88
C LYS A 2 21.84 -8.51 22.39
N ASN A 3 20.91 -7.79 21.73
CA ASN A 3 20.99 -7.51 20.29
C ASN A 3 22.18 -6.60 19.92
N TYR A 4 22.54 -5.67 20.79
CA TYR A 4 23.65 -4.75 20.56
C TYR A 4 25.02 -5.46 20.60
N LYS A 5 25.16 -6.52 21.40
CA LYS A 5 26.40 -7.34 21.44
C LYS A 5 26.57 -8.17 20.16
N VAL A 6 25.48 -8.67 19.59
CA VAL A 6 25.53 -9.45 18.33
C VAL A 6 25.96 -8.56 17.16
N ILE A 7 25.41 -7.35 17.04
CA ILE A 7 25.77 -6.42 15.97
C ILE A 7 27.25 -6.06 16.00
N LYS A 8 27.86 -5.95 17.20
CA LYS A 8 29.30 -5.67 17.35
C LYS A 8 30.23 -6.81 16.91
N SER A 9 29.71 -8.03 16.72
CA SER A 9 30.50 -9.16 16.24
C SER A 9 30.48 -9.33 14.71
N PHE A 10 29.67 -8.52 13.99
CA PHE A 10 29.59 -8.57 12.54
C PHE A 10 30.85 -7.95 11.92
N SER A 11 31.42 -8.66 10.96
CA SER A 11 32.44 -8.12 10.05
C SER A 11 31.80 -7.26 8.96
N ASP A 12 32.62 -6.50 8.24
CA ASP A 12 32.16 -5.74 7.07
C ASP A 12 31.53 -6.67 6.01
N GLN A 13 32.04 -7.89 5.87
CA GLN A 13 31.48 -8.89 4.97
C GLN A 13 30.08 -9.34 5.44
N ASP A 14 29.86 -9.53 6.72
CA ASP A 14 28.54 -9.91 7.24
C ASP A 14 27.49 -8.79 6.98
N PHE A 15 27.91 -7.53 7.12
CA PHE A 15 27.03 -6.40 6.77
C PHE A 15 26.73 -6.33 5.27
N LEU A 16 27.73 -6.60 4.42
CA LEU A 16 27.53 -6.63 2.98
C LEU A 16 26.58 -7.76 2.57
N ASP A 17 26.78 -8.95 3.12
CA ASP A 17 25.94 -10.11 2.87
C ASP A 17 24.51 -9.85 3.32
N LEU A 18 24.30 -9.26 4.52
CA LEU A 18 22.99 -8.87 5.02
C LEU A 18 22.30 -7.86 4.10
N GLN A 19 23.01 -6.85 3.61
CA GLN A 19 22.46 -5.86 2.67
C GLN A 19 21.99 -6.52 1.36
N VAL A 20 22.80 -7.43 0.81
CA VAL A 20 22.43 -8.13 -0.43
C VAL A 20 21.26 -9.06 -0.20
N LEU A 21 21.28 -9.87 0.84
CA LEU A 21 20.17 -10.80 1.15
C LEU A 21 18.87 -10.06 1.45
N PHE A 22 18.93 -8.94 2.18
CA PHE A 22 17.78 -8.08 2.43
C PHE A 22 17.18 -7.57 1.12
N ASN A 23 18.00 -7.04 0.21
CA ASN A 23 17.52 -6.56 -1.07
C ASN A 23 17.02 -7.70 -1.98
N LEU A 24 17.64 -8.87 -1.98
CA LEU A 24 17.15 -10.05 -2.69
C LEU A 24 15.76 -10.48 -2.20
N SER A 25 15.47 -10.32 -0.90
CA SER A 25 14.16 -10.70 -0.33
C SER A 25 12.99 -9.86 -0.85
N TRP A 26 13.26 -8.69 -1.44
CA TRP A 26 12.24 -7.84 -2.08
C TRP A 26 12.00 -8.19 -3.56
N VAL A 27 12.86 -9.00 -4.16
CA VAL A 27 12.71 -9.43 -5.55
C VAL A 27 11.69 -10.56 -5.64
N SER A 28 10.78 -10.48 -6.61
CA SER A 28 9.76 -11.52 -6.81
C SER A 28 10.39 -12.86 -7.17
N GLU A 29 9.77 -13.96 -6.76
CA GLU A 29 10.23 -15.31 -7.11
C GLU A 29 10.24 -15.54 -8.64
N ILE A 30 9.37 -14.87 -9.37
CA ILE A 30 9.37 -14.90 -10.83
C ILE A 30 10.65 -14.26 -11.38
N SER A 31 10.98 -13.04 -10.96
CA SER A 31 12.20 -12.34 -11.39
C SER A 31 13.47 -13.10 -10.99
N LEU A 32 13.50 -13.66 -9.78
CA LEU A 32 14.63 -14.51 -9.33
C LEU A 32 14.83 -15.76 -10.20
N ARG A 33 13.76 -16.29 -10.77
CA ARG A 33 13.80 -17.48 -11.63
C ARG A 33 14.12 -17.14 -13.09
N GLU A 34 13.63 -16.01 -13.60
CA GLU A 34 13.76 -15.63 -15.01
C GLU A 34 15.04 -14.87 -15.32
N ASP A 35 15.56 -14.07 -14.38
CA ASP A 35 16.80 -13.33 -14.53
C ASP A 35 18.00 -14.16 -14.03
N GLU A 36 18.95 -14.41 -14.92
CA GLU A 36 20.13 -15.26 -14.64
C GLU A 36 21.03 -14.67 -13.56
N GLU A 37 21.23 -13.34 -13.55
CA GLU A 37 22.08 -12.67 -12.56
C GLU A 37 21.44 -12.70 -11.16
N LEU A 38 20.13 -12.44 -11.07
CA LEU A 38 19.41 -12.51 -9.80
C LEU A 38 19.41 -13.94 -9.25
N ARG A 39 19.21 -14.94 -10.11
CA ARG A 39 19.27 -16.35 -9.72
C ARG A 39 20.66 -16.71 -9.21
N ARG A 40 21.73 -16.31 -9.92
CA ARG A 40 23.11 -16.53 -9.51
C ARG A 40 23.41 -15.93 -8.13
N LEU A 41 22.92 -14.72 -7.85
CA LEU A 41 23.08 -14.08 -6.55
C LEU A 41 22.33 -14.86 -5.46
N LYS A 42 21.09 -15.30 -5.73
CA LYS A 42 20.31 -16.11 -4.80
C LYS A 42 21.04 -17.41 -4.46
N ASP A 43 21.54 -18.12 -5.47
CA ASP A 43 22.21 -19.41 -5.30
C ASP A 43 23.57 -19.28 -4.59
N LYS A 44 24.26 -18.14 -4.75
CA LYS A 44 25.53 -17.85 -4.07
C LYS A 44 25.38 -17.76 -2.56
N GLY A 45 24.35 -17.10 -2.07
CA GLY A 45 23.92 -17.06 -0.66
C GLY A 45 24.80 -16.28 0.31
N GLU A 46 26.11 -16.14 0.11
CA GLU A 46 27.06 -15.46 1.00
C GLU A 46 28.29 -14.94 0.26
N LYS A 47 29.14 -14.18 0.98
CA LYS A 47 30.43 -13.64 0.46
C LYS A 47 30.24 -12.78 -0.79
N PHE A 48 29.23 -11.94 -0.75
CA PHE A 48 28.96 -11.00 -1.82
C PHE A 48 30.06 -9.94 -1.92
N THR A 49 30.19 -9.36 -3.10
CA THR A 49 31.05 -8.22 -3.37
C THR A 49 30.22 -6.95 -3.52
N GLU A 50 30.84 -5.78 -3.34
CA GLU A 50 30.21 -4.49 -3.61
C GLU A 50 29.68 -4.41 -5.07
N LYS A 51 30.43 -5.00 -6.01
CA LYS A 51 29.98 -5.07 -7.41
C LYS A 51 28.68 -5.86 -7.56
N GLU A 52 28.54 -6.98 -6.88
CA GLU A 52 27.32 -7.80 -6.90
C GLU A 52 26.13 -7.08 -6.25
N LYS A 53 26.36 -6.36 -5.14
CA LYS A 53 25.35 -5.48 -4.55
C LYS A 53 24.88 -4.43 -5.55
N MET A 54 25.78 -3.77 -6.26
CA MET A 54 25.43 -2.77 -7.27
C MET A 54 24.66 -3.35 -8.45
N ILE A 55 24.99 -4.59 -8.87
CA ILE A 55 24.19 -5.29 -9.89
C ILE A 55 22.77 -5.51 -9.41
N LEU A 56 22.60 -6.01 -8.19
CA LEU A 56 21.26 -6.22 -7.60
C LEU A 56 20.43 -4.93 -7.53
N LEU A 57 21.04 -3.83 -7.03
CA LEU A 57 20.34 -2.55 -6.91
C LEU A 57 19.90 -2.00 -8.27
N LYS A 58 20.75 -2.12 -9.30
CA LYS A 58 20.37 -1.74 -10.68
C LYS A 58 19.25 -2.61 -11.24
N LYS A 59 19.23 -3.91 -10.95
CA LYS A 59 18.11 -4.79 -11.35
C LYS A 59 16.81 -4.39 -10.65
N GLN A 60 16.85 -4.04 -9.37
CA GLN A 60 15.66 -3.52 -8.67
C GLN A 60 15.17 -2.22 -9.29
N GLU A 61 16.05 -1.29 -9.61
CA GLU A 61 15.74 -0.04 -10.31
C GLU A 61 15.04 -0.31 -11.64
N SER A 62 15.61 -1.19 -12.49
CA SER A 62 14.98 -1.58 -13.76
C SER A 62 13.59 -2.20 -13.59
N LEU A 63 13.41 -3.11 -12.62
CA LEU A 63 12.09 -3.70 -12.32
C LEU A 63 11.06 -2.66 -11.87
N MET A 64 11.49 -1.65 -11.12
CA MET A 64 10.60 -0.53 -10.72
C MET A 64 10.23 0.34 -11.93
N GLU A 65 11.19 0.65 -12.80
CA GLU A 65 10.94 1.44 -14.01
C GLU A 65 9.95 0.76 -14.97
N GLU A 66 9.95 -0.56 -15.05
CA GLU A 66 9.04 -1.34 -15.89
C GLU A 66 7.59 -1.38 -15.34
N SER A 67 7.38 -1.16 -14.05
CA SER A 67 6.08 -1.37 -13.40
C SER A 67 5.00 -0.42 -13.92
N ILE A 68 5.28 0.88 -14.03
CA ILE A 68 4.29 1.87 -14.51
C ILE A 68 3.90 1.63 -15.97
N PRO A 69 4.83 1.46 -16.93
CA PRO A 69 4.51 1.10 -18.31
C PRO A 69 3.65 -0.17 -18.42
N MET A 70 3.97 -1.21 -17.64
CA MET A 70 3.21 -2.46 -17.62
C MET A 70 1.75 -2.24 -17.18
N PHE A 71 1.52 -1.50 -16.09
CA PHE A 71 0.16 -1.19 -15.64
C PHE A 71 -0.61 -0.34 -16.66
N LYS A 72 0.03 0.62 -17.33
CA LYS A 72 -0.58 1.39 -18.43
C LYS A 72 -1.05 0.46 -19.56
N GLU A 73 -0.22 -0.48 -19.96
CA GLU A 73 -0.55 -1.45 -21.00
C GLU A 73 -1.73 -2.34 -20.59
N LEU A 74 -1.67 -2.89 -19.37
CA LEU A 74 -2.76 -3.73 -18.85
C LEU A 74 -4.09 -2.95 -18.78
N TYR A 75 -4.05 -1.69 -18.37
CA TYR A 75 -5.22 -0.83 -18.33
C TYR A 75 -5.77 -0.57 -19.74
N ARG A 76 -4.92 -0.18 -20.71
CA ARG A 76 -5.31 0.05 -22.11
C ARG A 76 -5.93 -1.19 -22.75
N ASN A 77 -5.45 -2.36 -22.39
CA ASN A 77 -5.95 -3.66 -22.87
C ASN A 77 -7.19 -4.15 -22.10
N GLY A 78 -7.74 -3.37 -21.17
CA GLY A 78 -8.92 -3.73 -20.37
C GLY A 78 -8.71 -4.93 -19.43
N LYS A 79 -7.46 -5.23 -19.05
CA LYS A 79 -7.11 -6.35 -18.18
C LYS A 79 -7.17 -6.00 -16.70
N VAL A 80 -7.04 -4.72 -16.35
CA VAL A 80 -7.08 -4.22 -14.97
C VAL A 80 -7.90 -2.94 -14.90
N GLU A 81 -8.51 -2.69 -13.73
CA GLU A 81 -9.00 -1.41 -13.29
C GLU A 81 -8.03 -0.84 -12.26
N ILE A 82 -7.75 0.46 -12.33
CA ILE A 82 -6.84 1.13 -11.40
C ILE A 82 -7.68 1.92 -10.38
N SER A 83 -7.47 1.64 -9.11
CA SER A 83 -8.01 2.38 -7.98
C SER A 83 -6.92 3.21 -7.31
N THR A 84 -7.31 4.12 -6.43
CA THR A 84 -6.37 4.93 -5.65
C THR A 84 -6.73 4.98 -4.18
N SER A 85 -5.80 5.44 -3.37
CA SER A 85 -6.03 5.93 -2.01
C SER A 85 -5.97 7.47 -1.98
N PRO A 86 -6.40 8.13 -0.90
CA PRO A 86 -6.10 9.53 -0.67
C PRO A 86 -4.59 9.77 -0.69
N TYR A 87 -4.13 10.94 -1.13
CA TYR A 87 -2.74 11.26 -1.47
C TYR A 87 -1.70 10.81 -0.43
N SER A 88 -1.88 11.19 0.83
CA SER A 88 -0.96 10.83 1.94
C SER A 88 -1.44 9.64 2.78
N HIS A 89 -2.39 8.87 2.28
CA HIS A 89 -2.94 7.68 2.95
C HIS A 89 -3.52 7.92 4.36
N PRO A 90 -4.25 9.02 4.62
CA PRO A 90 -4.77 9.32 5.95
C PRO A 90 -6.02 8.50 6.27
N ILE A 91 -6.28 8.26 7.55
CA ILE A 91 -7.53 7.68 8.04
C ILE A 91 -8.65 8.72 7.86
N MET A 92 -9.41 8.62 6.78
CA MET A 92 -10.39 9.60 6.35
C MET A 92 -11.41 10.02 7.42
N PRO A 93 -12.04 9.09 8.19
CA PRO A 93 -12.94 9.46 9.26
C PRO A 93 -12.33 10.38 10.31
N LEU A 94 -11.05 10.18 10.62
CA LEU A 94 -10.34 10.97 11.64
C LEU A 94 -9.98 12.38 11.16
N ILE A 95 -9.83 12.60 9.86
CA ILE A 95 -9.68 13.94 9.29
C ILE A 95 -10.98 14.74 9.45
N ILE A 96 -12.13 14.09 9.23
CA ILE A 96 -13.42 14.75 9.40
C ILE A 96 -13.64 15.12 10.86
N ASN A 97 -13.43 14.15 11.77
CA ASN A 97 -13.51 14.40 13.21
C ASN A 97 -12.86 13.24 13.98
N THR A 98 -11.87 13.54 14.78
CA THR A 98 -11.19 12.52 15.60
C THR A 98 -12.12 11.82 16.60
N ASP A 99 -13.24 12.44 17.00
CA ASP A 99 -14.24 11.83 17.89
C ASP A 99 -14.97 10.61 17.27
N ILE A 100 -14.89 10.45 15.94
CA ILE A 100 -15.44 9.25 15.27
C ILE A 100 -14.76 7.96 15.78
N ALA A 101 -13.50 8.04 16.20
CA ALA A 101 -12.80 6.90 16.80
C ALA A 101 -13.49 6.33 18.06
N LYS A 102 -14.28 7.13 18.79
CA LYS A 102 -15.05 6.67 19.95
C LYS A 102 -16.04 5.55 19.61
N ARG A 103 -16.42 5.41 18.34
CA ARG A 103 -17.30 4.32 17.88
C ARG A 103 -16.62 2.96 17.90
N CYS A 104 -15.28 2.94 17.81
CA CYS A 104 -14.49 1.72 17.66
C CYS A 104 -13.66 1.39 18.89
N GLN A 105 -13.29 2.38 19.68
CA GLN A 105 -12.41 2.22 20.84
C GLN A 105 -12.74 3.18 21.96
N ASN A 106 -12.50 2.71 23.18
CA ASN A 106 -12.73 3.47 24.42
C ASN A 106 -11.42 4.10 24.94
N THR A 107 -10.68 4.74 24.05
CA THR A 107 -9.38 5.37 24.37
C THR A 107 -9.57 6.88 24.54
N PRO A 108 -8.83 7.54 25.46
CA PRO A 108 -8.81 9.00 25.53
C PRO A 108 -8.36 9.59 24.20
N LEU A 109 -9.14 10.53 23.67
CA LEU A 109 -8.87 11.21 22.41
C LEU A 109 -8.39 12.64 22.64
N LEU A 110 -7.98 13.29 21.56
CA LEU A 110 -7.57 14.70 21.58
C LEU A 110 -8.71 15.58 22.09
N SER A 111 -8.36 16.58 22.92
CA SER A 111 -9.31 17.57 23.41
C SER A 111 -8.71 18.98 23.20
N PRO A 112 -9.34 19.84 22.40
CA PRO A 112 -10.55 19.62 21.60
C PRO A 112 -10.32 18.63 20.44
N PRO A 113 -11.40 18.00 19.91
CA PRO A 113 -11.27 17.13 18.75
C PRO A 113 -10.77 17.89 17.51
N LEU A 114 -9.90 17.24 16.73
CA LEU A 114 -9.46 17.77 15.45
C LEU A 114 -10.55 17.53 14.38
N SER A 115 -10.81 18.55 13.57
CA SER A 115 -11.72 18.47 12.41
C SER A 115 -11.14 19.30 11.26
N ARG A 116 -10.92 18.65 10.10
CA ARG A 116 -10.35 19.26 8.88
C ARG A 116 -11.00 18.65 7.62
N PRO A 117 -12.32 18.78 7.45
CA PRO A 117 -13.00 18.16 6.29
C PRO A 117 -12.53 18.70 4.95
N GLU A 118 -12.04 19.94 4.89
CA GLU A 118 -11.44 20.54 3.69
C GLU A 118 -10.18 19.80 3.23
N ASP A 119 -9.35 19.31 4.18
CA ASP A 119 -8.15 18.53 3.88
C ASP A 119 -8.52 17.19 3.23
N LEU A 120 -9.64 16.58 3.61
CA LEU A 120 -10.10 15.34 2.99
C LEU A 120 -10.44 15.53 1.51
N ASN A 121 -11.09 16.63 1.13
CA ASN A 121 -11.33 16.92 -0.30
C ASN A 121 -10.00 17.03 -1.07
N LEU A 122 -9.03 17.73 -0.49
CA LEU A 122 -7.72 17.91 -1.10
C LEU A 122 -7.02 16.55 -1.28
N GLN A 123 -6.98 15.74 -0.23
CA GLN A 123 -6.36 14.41 -0.24
C GLN A 123 -6.98 13.47 -1.29
N LEU A 124 -8.30 13.44 -1.42
CA LEU A 124 -9.01 12.62 -2.41
C LEU A 124 -8.72 13.08 -3.84
N ARG A 125 -8.82 14.40 -4.09
CA ARG A 125 -8.58 14.98 -5.40
C ARG A 125 -7.13 14.77 -5.86
N GLU A 126 -6.16 15.14 -5.03
CA GLU A 126 -4.73 15.04 -5.40
C GLU A 126 -4.30 13.58 -5.59
N GLY A 127 -4.78 12.66 -4.75
CA GLY A 127 -4.52 11.24 -4.92
C GLY A 127 -5.06 10.72 -6.25
N LYS A 128 -6.29 11.10 -6.60
CA LYS A 128 -6.92 10.73 -7.87
C LYS A 128 -6.17 11.30 -9.07
N GLU A 129 -5.90 12.60 -9.07
CA GLU A 129 -5.20 13.29 -10.17
C GLU A 129 -3.78 12.75 -10.37
N LEU A 130 -3.06 12.43 -9.29
CA LEU A 130 -1.74 11.83 -9.38
C LEU A 130 -1.78 10.49 -10.11
N ILE A 131 -2.68 9.60 -9.72
CA ILE A 131 -2.80 8.26 -10.30
C ILE A 131 -3.31 8.33 -11.75
N GLU A 132 -4.32 9.16 -12.03
CA GLU A 132 -4.84 9.35 -13.39
C GLU A 132 -3.75 9.85 -14.34
N ARG A 133 -2.95 10.81 -13.92
CA ARG A 133 -1.82 11.33 -14.69
C ARG A 133 -0.69 10.31 -14.84
N THR A 134 -0.36 9.59 -13.76
CA THR A 134 0.76 8.64 -13.77
C THR A 134 0.47 7.44 -14.65
N PHE A 135 -0.74 6.90 -14.58
CA PHE A 135 -1.13 5.69 -15.32
C PHE A 135 -1.90 5.96 -16.61
N GLU A 136 -2.19 7.23 -16.92
CA GLU A 136 -3.04 7.63 -18.07
C GLU A 136 -4.38 6.89 -18.05
N ALA A 137 -4.95 6.75 -16.87
CA ALA A 137 -6.13 5.95 -16.59
C ALA A 137 -7.23 6.79 -15.96
N LYS A 138 -8.48 6.36 -16.10
CA LYS A 138 -9.60 6.94 -15.36
C LYS A 138 -9.82 6.14 -14.07
N VAL A 139 -9.74 6.83 -12.94
CA VAL A 139 -9.92 6.21 -11.62
C VAL A 139 -11.38 6.34 -11.16
N SER A 140 -12.03 5.20 -10.93
CA SER A 140 -13.41 5.14 -10.39
C SER A 140 -13.47 4.55 -8.98
N GLY A 141 -12.42 3.83 -8.57
CA GLY A 141 -12.36 3.10 -7.31
C GLY A 141 -11.49 3.79 -6.25
N LEU A 142 -11.92 3.71 -5.01
CA LEU A 142 -11.17 4.20 -3.86
C LEU A 142 -10.83 3.03 -2.92
N TRP A 143 -9.57 2.98 -2.51
CA TRP A 143 -9.12 2.13 -1.42
C TRP A 143 -8.96 2.97 -0.14
N PRO A 144 -9.91 2.92 0.79
CA PRO A 144 -9.80 3.65 2.05
C PRO A 144 -8.59 3.14 2.86
N PRO A 145 -7.73 4.05 3.35
CA PRO A 145 -6.62 3.67 4.21
C PRO A 145 -7.08 2.82 5.39
N GLU A 146 -6.37 1.69 5.63
CA GLU A 146 -6.68 0.71 6.68
C GLU A 146 -8.13 0.16 6.63
N GLY A 147 -8.81 0.26 5.49
CA GLY A 147 -10.23 -0.09 5.37
C GLY A 147 -11.17 0.78 6.20
N ALA A 148 -10.68 1.89 6.75
CA ALA A 148 -11.42 2.76 7.66
C ALA A 148 -12.46 3.59 6.93
N VAL A 149 -13.74 3.35 7.24
CA VAL A 149 -14.88 4.03 6.64
C VAL A 149 -15.87 4.51 7.70
N SER A 150 -16.64 5.55 7.35
CA SER A 150 -17.79 6.03 8.11
C SER A 150 -18.77 6.73 7.17
N GLU A 151 -20.00 6.94 7.61
CA GLU A 151 -21.02 7.60 6.78
C GLU A 151 -20.59 9.03 6.40
N GLU A 152 -19.86 9.71 7.26
CA GLU A 152 -19.44 11.10 7.05
C GLU A 152 -18.48 11.28 5.87
N ILE A 153 -17.76 10.24 5.43
CA ILE A 153 -16.87 10.34 4.28
C ILE A 153 -17.60 10.27 2.94
N LEU A 154 -18.83 9.74 2.91
CA LEU A 154 -19.55 9.47 1.66
C LEU A 154 -19.76 10.71 0.78
N PRO A 155 -20.17 11.88 1.31
CA PRO A 155 -20.32 13.09 0.49
C PRO A 155 -19.01 13.51 -0.21
N PHE A 156 -17.86 13.32 0.43
CA PHE A 156 -16.55 13.67 -0.11
C PHE A 156 -16.15 12.72 -1.25
N ILE A 157 -16.34 11.41 -1.04
CA ILE A 157 -16.06 10.38 -2.03
C ILE A 157 -16.91 10.61 -3.29
N THR A 158 -18.21 10.87 -3.09
CA THR A 158 -19.15 11.11 -4.20
C THR A 158 -18.81 12.39 -4.95
N LYS A 159 -18.46 13.47 -4.24
CA LYS A 159 -18.08 14.75 -4.84
C LYS A 159 -16.88 14.62 -5.78
N GLU A 160 -15.87 13.83 -5.40
CA GLU A 160 -14.69 13.58 -6.23
C GLU A 160 -14.95 12.53 -7.34
N GLY A 161 -16.18 12.03 -7.47
CA GLY A 161 -16.64 11.18 -8.57
C GLY A 161 -16.18 9.73 -8.48
N PHE A 162 -15.80 9.25 -7.30
CA PHE A 162 -15.60 7.83 -7.08
C PHE A 162 -16.94 7.08 -7.16
N LYS A 163 -16.93 5.91 -7.79
CA LYS A 163 -18.13 5.08 -8.00
C LYS A 163 -18.24 3.94 -7.00
N TRP A 164 -17.11 3.52 -6.45
CA TRP A 164 -17.03 2.45 -5.48
C TRP A 164 -15.83 2.65 -4.55
N PHE A 165 -15.89 2.05 -3.39
CA PHE A 165 -14.75 1.90 -2.49
C PHE A 165 -14.81 0.53 -1.80
N ALA A 166 -13.66 0.03 -1.40
CA ALA A 166 -13.52 -1.23 -0.68
C ALA A 166 -13.45 -1.00 0.83
N THR A 167 -13.89 -1.97 1.61
CA THR A 167 -13.68 -2.03 3.06
C THR A 167 -13.65 -3.47 3.53
N ASP A 168 -13.32 -3.71 4.80
CA ASP A 168 -13.25 -5.05 5.38
C ASP A 168 -14.64 -5.67 5.55
N GLU A 169 -14.74 -7.00 5.36
CA GLU A 169 -16.00 -7.75 5.54
C GLU A 169 -16.58 -7.60 6.95
N ILE A 170 -15.75 -7.37 7.96
CA ILE A 170 -16.17 -7.15 9.34
C ILE A 170 -17.08 -5.92 9.46
N ILE A 171 -16.84 -4.88 8.66
CA ILE A 171 -17.68 -3.69 8.62
C ILE A 171 -19.11 -4.05 8.18
N LEU A 172 -19.23 -4.87 7.12
CA LEU A 172 -20.53 -5.35 6.65
C LEU A 172 -21.25 -6.21 7.71
N TYR A 173 -20.53 -7.13 8.38
CA TYR A 173 -21.07 -7.92 9.47
C TYR A 173 -21.65 -7.04 10.59
N LYS A 174 -20.88 -6.05 11.03
CA LYS A 174 -21.30 -5.14 12.10
C LYS A 174 -22.46 -4.23 11.68
N SER A 175 -22.43 -3.71 10.46
CA SER A 175 -23.42 -2.74 9.95
C SER A 175 -24.78 -3.39 9.67
N LYS A 176 -24.78 -4.59 9.10
CA LYS A 176 -26.01 -5.31 8.70
C LYS A 176 -26.43 -6.42 9.66
N LYS A 177 -25.71 -6.61 10.77
CA LYS A 177 -25.94 -7.73 11.72
C LYS A 177 -25.98 -9.09 11.00
N ILE A 178 -25.10 -9.27 10.02
CA ILE A 178 -24.98 -10.51 9.25
C ILE A 178 -24.50 -11.62 10.17
N THR A 179 -25.22 -12.74 10.20
CA THR A 179 -24.88 -13.89 11.06
C THR A 179 -24.37 -15.09 10.28
N LYS A 180 -24.55 -15.10 8.96
CA LYS A 180 -24.15 -16.22 8.09
C LYS A 180 -23.21 -15.76 7.01
N ARG A 181 -22.03 -16.40 6.87
CA ARG A 181 -21.01 -16.07 5.88
C ARG A 181 -21.55 -16.00 4.44
N ARG A 182 -22.50 -16.86 4.08
CA ARG A 182 -23.14 -16.86 2.74
C ARG A 182 -23.81 -15.54 2.38
N ASP A 183 -24.19 -14.74 3.38
CA ASP A 183 -24.86 -13.46 3.15
C ASP A 183 -23.88 -12.36 2.68
N LEU A 184 -22.56 -12.55 2.84
CA LEU A 184 -21.53 -11.65 2.28
C LEU A 184 -21.57 -11.57 0.75
N TYR A 185 -22.06 -12.62 0.10
CA TYR A 185 -22.05 -12.72 -1.37
C TYR A 185 -23.37 -12.26 -2.01
N LYS A 186 -24.17 -11.51 -1.27
CA LYS A 186 -25.42 -10.89 -1.77
C LYS A 186 -25.21 -9.40 -2.00
N PRO A 187 -25.85 -8.80 -3.03
CA PRO A 187 -25.93 -7.34 -3.14
C PRO A 187 -26.79 -6.78 -2.00
N TYR A 188 -26.45 -5.60 -1.52
CA TYR A 188 -27.17 -4.89 -0.45
C TYR A 188 -27.59 -3.49 -0.91
#